data_dd4b8a79b90965a031fe547edbe9a281
#
_entry.id   dd4b8a79b90965a031fe547edbe9a281
#
_cell.length_a   1.000
_cell.length_b   1.000
_cell.length_c   1.000
_cell.angle_alpha   90.00
_cell.angle_beta   90.00
_cell.angle_gamma   90.00
#
_symmetry.space_group_name_H-M   'P 1'
#
loop_
_entity.id
_entity.type
_entity.pdbx_description
1 polymer ?
#
loop_
_entity_poly.entity_id
_entity_poly.type
_entity_poly.pdbx_seq_one_letter_code
_entity_poly.pdbx_strand_id
1 'polypeptide(L)'
;MMMRAKSLVLAAIVSILCGCISSTSSVNRFEPRNDAAEQNYQLGAQYFRKGSYQLARDRLQRSIEFDAKNASAHSMLAMTYVQLDNRRLAAESFDRAIRLGPNDHDVRNAYAVFLCGLGEYDNAREQFDRAISIRVNDNPEIMMSNAGVCMAKKPDLELAEKYFRQAIERRPRYGEALIQLAALKHRTDDDLTARAFLQRYLAVDKASAVVLDLAIQIETRLGNERAVTDYMNQLLRDFPDSPEARRTLTTSNQAANSR
;
A
#
# COMPACT_ATOMS: atom_id res chain seq x y z
N MET A 1 -66.64 52.14 -62.41
CA MET A 1 -67.81 51.51 -61.79
C MET A 1 -67.35 50.57 -60.70
N MET A 2 -67.40 51.01 -59.55
CA MET A 2 -67.92 50.55 -58.26
C MET A 2 -67.87 48.98 -58.10
N MET A 3 -67.21 48.42 -57.14
CA MET A 3 -67.73 48.22 -55.81
C MET A 3 -66.70 47.39 -54.94
N ARG A 4 -66.31 47.96 -53.85
CA ARG A 4 -66.42 47.51 -52.48
C ARG A 4 -65.80 46.17 -52.11
N ALA A 5 -64.75 46.31 -51.43
CA ALA A 5 -64.27 45.75 -50.15
C ALA A 5 -65.12 44.69 -49.44
N LYS A 6 -64.51 43.68 -48.97
CA LYS A 6 -64.78 43.10 -47.65
C LYS A 6 -63.48 42.46 -47.06
N SER A 7 -63.01 43.04 -46.03
CA SER A 7 -61.96 42.53 -45.14
C SER A 7 -62.50 41.26 -44.47
N LEU A 8 -61.65 40.23 -44.44
CA LEU A 8 -61.81 39.11 -43.57
C LEU A 8 -60.47 39.02 -42.74
N VAL A 9 -60.56 39.49 -41.56
CA VAL A 9 -59.50 39.35 -40.50
C VAL A 9 -59.48 37.90 -40.07
N LEU A 10 -58.46 37.17 -40.48
CA LEU A 10 -58.22 35.83 -39.98
C LEU A 10 -57.31 35.95 -38.77
N ALA A 11 -57.86 35.84 -37.57
CA ALA A 11 -57.15 35.80 -36.30
C ALA A 11 -56.40 34.46 -36.20
N ALA A 12 -55.12 34.50 -36.46
CA ALA A 12 -54.26 33.37 -36.20
C ALA A 12 -54.02 33.27 -34.66
N ILE A 13 -54.66 32.30 -34.03
CA ILE A 13 -54.40 31.91 -32.64
C ILE A 13 -53.07 31.18 -32.64
N VAL A 14 -52.02 31.87 -32.24
CA VAL A 14 -50.72 31.26 -31.94
C VAL A 14 -50.84 30.59 -30.54
N SER A 15 -51.08 29.29 -30.52
CA SER A 15 -51.00 28.48 -29.34
C SER A 15 -49.53 28.32 -28.95
N ILE A 16 -49.08 29.11 -28.01
CA ILE A 16 -47.76 28.93 -27.36
C ILE A 16 -47.88 27.68 -26.51
N LEU A 17 -47.45 26.56 -27.03
CA LEU A 17 -47.15 25.35 -26.27
C LEU A 17 -45.90 25.63 -25.42
N CYS A 18 -46.12 26.08 -24.18
CA CYS A 18 -45.10 26.15 -23.15
C CYS A 18 -44.77 24.71 -22.76
N GLY A 19 -43.89 24.07 -23.56
CA GLY A 19 -43.31 22.79 -23.20
C GLY A 19 -42.42 22.99 -21.97
N CYS A 20 -42.91 22.59 -20.80
CA CYS A 20 -42.03 22.36 -19.64
C CYS A 20 -41.03 21.29 -20.03
N ILE A 21 -39.85 21.71 -20.46
CA ILE A 21 -38.67 20.85 -20.49
C ILE A 21 -38.35 20.58 -19.07
N SER A 22 -38.88 19.49 -18.50
CA SER A 22 -38.36 18.89 -17.30
C SER A 22 -36.94 18.36 -17.63
N SER A 23 -35.94 19.24 -17.56
CA SER A 23 -34.57 18.79 -17.44
C SER A 23 -34.51 18.03 -16.12
N THR A 24 -34.72 16.73 -16.16
CA THR A 24 -34.21 15.81 -15.13
C THR A 24 -32.69 15.84 -15.24
N SER A 25 -32.08 16.97 -14.80
CA SER A 25 -30.74 16.90 -14.27
C SER A 25 -30.85 15.87 -13.13
N SER A 26 -30.26 14.71 -13.34
CA SER A 26 -29.89 13.84 -12.24
C SER A 26 -28.97 14.67 -11.33
N VAL A 27 -29.57 15.48 -10.48
CA VAL A 27 -28.90 16.00 -9.30
C VAL A 27 -28.47 14.74 -8.60
N ASN A 28 -27.16 14.40 -8.74
CA ASN A 28 -26.53 13.48 -7.81
C ASN A 28 -27.02 13.96 -6.46
N ARG A 29 -27.93 13.20 -5.88
CA ARG A 29 -28.44 13.49 -4.56
C ARG A 29 -27.22 13.34 -3.66
N PHE A 30 -26.55 14.46 -3.40
CA PHE A 30 -25.50 14.58 -2.41
C PHE A 30 -26.08 13.97 -1.16
N GLU A 31 -25.60 12.80 -0.76
CA GLU A 31 -25.96 12.22 0.51
C GLU A 31 -24.97 12.79 1.54
N PRO A 32 -25.33 13.88 2.26
CA PRO A 32 -24.39 14.64 3.09
C PRO A 32 -23.70 13.75 4.15
N ARG A 33 -24.33 12.63 4.46
CA ARG A 33 -23.85 11.67 5.45
C ARG A 33 -22.73 10.79 4.90
N ASN A 34 -22.86 10.32 3.65
CA ASN A 34 -21.82 9.52 3.00
C ASN A 34 -20.59 10.36 2.70
N ASP A 35 -20.79 11.62 2.30
CA ASP A 35 -19.67 12.54 2.07
C ASP A 35 -18.93 12.86 3.37
N ALA A 36 -19.66 13.06 4.49
CA ALA A 36 -19.03 13.26 5.77
C ALA A 36 -18.28 12.03 6.28
N ALA A 37 -18.77 10.82 5.99
CA ALA A 37 -18.08 9.57 6.29
C ALA A 37 -16.76 9.49 5.52
N GLU A 38 -16.80 9.71 4.19
CA GLU A 38 -15.64 9.65 3.33
C GLU A 38 -14.61 10.74 3.69
N GLN A 39 -15.01 11.98 3.91
CA GLN A 39 -14.11 13.07 4.31
C GLN A 39 -13.38 12.74 5.63
N ASN A 40 -14.09 12.20 6.63
CA ASN A 40 -13.47 11.80 7.89
C ASN A 40 -12.55 10.59 7.71
N TYR A 41 -12.89 9.63 6.84
CA TYR A 41 -12.00 8.53 6.48
C TYR A 41 -10.69 9.03 5.85
N GLN A 42 -10.78 9.87 4.82
CA GLN A 42 -9.61 10.43 4.14
C GLN A 42 -8.72 11.24 5.09
N LEU A 43 -9.34 12.04 5.96
CA LEU A 43 -8.60 12.81 6.97
C LEU A 43 -7.93 11.90 8.00
N GLY A 44 -8.62 10.84 8.44
CA GLY A 44 -8.07 9.80 9.31
C GLY A 44 -6.88 9.10 8.68
N ALA A 45 -6.99 8.69 7.41
CA ALA A 45 -5.89 8.09 6.65
C ALA A 45 -4.71 9.07 6.47
N GLN A 46 -4.97 10.35 6.29
CA GLN A 46 -3.91 11.36 6.23
C GLN A 46 -3.18 11.50 7.57
N TYR A 47 -3.90 11.56 8.69
CA TYR A 47 -3.28 11.61 10.02
C TYR A 47 -2.50 10.34 10.32
N PHE A 48 -3.01 9.17 9.93
CA PHE A 48 -2.29 7.90 10.06
C PHE A 48 -0.93 7.95 9.34
N ARG A 49 -0.90 8.38 8.08
CA ARG A 49 0.35 8.52 7.30
C ARG A 49 1.35 9.52 7.92
N LYS A 50 0.85 10.53 8.65
CA LYS A 50 1.68 11.50 9.38
C LYS A 50 2.14 11.02 10.76
N GLY A 51 1.75 9.81 11.19
CA GLY A 51 2.04 9.29 12.53
C GLY A 51 1.20 9.92 13.65
N SER A 52 0.20 10.74 13.32
CA SER A 52 -0.71 11.38 14.29
C SER A 52 -1.86 10.45 14.65
N TYR A 53 -1.53 9.32 15.27
CA TYR A 53 -2.46 8.18 15.44
C TYR A 53 -3.70 8.49 16.30
N GLN A 54 -3.59 9.36 17.31
CA GLN A 54 -4.75 9.79 18.11
C GLN A 54 -5.76 10.56 17.25
N LEU A 55 -5.28 11.49 16.41
CA LEU A 55 -6.14 12.24 15.49
C LEU A 55 -6.71 11.32 14.40
N ALA A 56 -5.92 10.35 13.93
CA ALA A 56 -6.40 9.34 12.99
C ALA A 56 -7.57 8.55 13.59
N ARG A 57 -7.41 8.03 14.82
CA ARG A 57 -8.48 7.32 15.54
C ARG A 57 -9.76 8.15 15.61
N ASP A 58 -9.68 9.40 16.06
CA ASP A 58 -10.85 10.26 16.27
C ASP A 58 -11.59 10.52 14.95
N ARG A 59 -10.85 10.73 13.85
CA ARG A 59 -11.45 10.91 12.52
C ARG A 59 -12.06 9.63 11.96
N LEU A 60 -11.41 8.49 12.15
CA LEU A 60 -11.93 7.19 11.71
C LEU A 60 -13.16 6.77 12.50
N GLN A 61 -13.19 7.01 13.81
CA GLN A 61 -14.40 6.80 14.62
C GLN A 61 -15.55 7.69 14.12
N ARG A 62 -15.26 8.96 13.79
CA ARG A 62 -16.26 9.86 13.22
C ARG A 62 -16.76 9.39 11.85
N SER A 63 -15.89 8.86 11.01
CA SER A 63 -16.29 8.23 9.73
C SER A 63 -17.28 7.08 9.97
N ILE A 64 -16.98 6.20 10.92
CA ILE A 64 -17.82 5.05 11.28
C ILE A 64 -19.17 5.48 11.90
N GLU A 65 -19.23 6.60 12.63
CA GLU A 65 -20.50 7.16 13.11
C GLU A 65 -21.43 7.59 11.97
N PHE A 66 -20.85 8.08 10.86
CA PHE A 66 -21.62 8.44 9.66
C PHE A 66 -21.95 7.22 8.82
N ASP A 67 -21.00 6.30 8.64
CA ASP A 67 -21.18 5.03 7.91
C ASP A 67 -20.57 3.85 8.68
N ALA A 68 -21.41 3.19 9.49
CA ALA A 68 -21.02 2.03 10.29
C ALA A 68 -20.73 0.77 9.45
N LYS A 69 -20.98 0.81 8.11
CA LYS A 69 -20.74 -0.30 7.20
C LYS A 69 -19.46 -0.13 6.36
N ASN A 70 -18.72 0.94 6.54
CA ASN A 70 -17.48 1.19 5.83
C ASN A 70 -16.38 0.23 6.33
N ALA A 71 -16.15 -0.85 5.60
CA ALA A 71 -15.12 -1.86 5.93
C ALA A 71 -13.72 -1.26 5.97
N SER A 72 -13.40 -0.35 5.03
CA SER A 72 -12.10 0.30 4.95
C SER A 72 -11.84 1.22 6.16
N ALA A 73 -12.88 1.92 6.66
CA ALA A 73 -12.76 2.75 7.87
C ALA A 73 -12.49 1.88 9.12
N HIS A 74 -13.18 0.74 9.26
CA HIS A 74 -12.89 -0.21 10.34
C HIS A 74 -11.48 -0.81 10.22
N SER A 75 -11.03 -1.16 9.02
CA SER A 75 -9.68 -1.67 8.79
C SER A 75 -8.60 -0.63 9.12
N MET A 76 -8.76 0.61 8.68
CA MET A 76 -7.84 1.70 8.98
C MET A 76 -7.83 2.03 10.48
N LEU A 77 -8.98 1.98 11.15
CA LEU A 77 -9.08 2.14 12.61
C LEU A 77 -8.34 1.01 13.34
N ALA A 78 -8.46 -0.23 12.86
CA ALA A 78 -7.71 -1.36 13.39
C ALA A 78 -6.20 -1.13 13.28
N MET A 79 -5.70 -0.73 12.11
CA MET A 79 -4.29 -0.37 11.91
C MET A 79 -3.85 0.78 12.84
N THR A 80 -4.73 1.74 13.05
CA THR A 80 -4.48 2.85 13.98
C THR A 80 -4.34 2.35 15.43
N TYR A 81 -5.18 1.41 15.86
CA TYR A 81 -5.06 0.79 17.17
C TYR A 81 -3.78 -0.04 17.32
N VAL A 82 -3.30 -0.68 16.25
CA VAL A 82 -1.98 -1.35 16.25
C VAL A 82 -0.87 -0.35 16.58
N GLN A 83 -0.89 0.83 15.95
CA GLN A 83 0.11 1.89 16.23
C GLN A 83 -0.02 2.51 17.62
N LEU A 84 -1.19 2.42 18.22
CA LEU A 84 -1.47 2.86 19.60
C LEU A 84 -1.26 1.73 20.63
N ASP A 85 -0.67 0.61 20.22
CA ASP A 85 -0.43 -0.62 21.02
C ASP A 85 -1.71 -1.18 21.69
N ASN A 86 -2.87 -0.95 21.08
CA ASN A 86 -4.14 -1.47 21.58
C ASN A 86 -4.59 -2.68 20.75
N ARG A 87 -3.93 -3.84 20.99
CA ARG A 87 -4.13 -5.07 20.21
C ARG A 87 -5.56 -5.60 20.29
N ARG A 88 -6.24 -5.44 21.42
CA ARG A 88 -7.64 -5.90 21.58
C ARG A 88 -8.58 -5.12 20.66
N LEU A 89 -8.53 -3.78 20.70
CA LEU A 89 -9.37 -2.95 19.83
C LEU A 89 -9.00 -3.11 18.36
N ALA A 90 -7.72 -3.36 18.05
CA ALA A 90 -7.28 -3.67 16.69
C ALA A 90 -7.96 -4.95 16.19
N ALA A 91 -7.92 -6.04 16.96
CA ALA A 91 -8.55 -7.30 16.60
C ALA A 91 -10.07 -7.15 16.38
N GLU A 92 -10.78 -6.51 17.32
CA GLU A 92 -12.22 -6.25 17.20
C GLU A 92 -12.58 -5.45 15.94
N SER A 93 -11.75 -4.45 15.61
CA SER A 93 -11.97 -3.61 14.44
C SER A 93 -11.67 -4.36 13.13
N PHE A 94 -10.63 -5.20 13.09
CA PHE A 94 -10.36 -6.08 11.94
C PHE A 94 -11.47 -7.11 11.74
N ASP A 95 -11.95 -7.75 12.80
CA ASP A 95 -13.08 -8.68 12.73
C ASP A 95 -14.33 -7.99 12.14
N ARG A 96 -14.58 -6.75 12.54
CA ARG A 96 -15.69 -5.99 11.97
C ARG A 96 -15.46 -5.68 10.49
N ALA A 97 -14.25 -5.25 10.12
CA ALA A 97 -13.88 -4.96 8.73
C ALA A 97 -14.06 -6.18 7.82
N ILE A 98 -13.58 -7.36 8.23
CA ILE A 98 -13.72 -8.62 7.47
C ILE A 98 -15.19 -9.04 7.31
N ARG A 99 -16.02 -8.87 8.36
CA ARG A 99 -17.47 -9.17 8.25
C ARG A 99 -18.20 -8.24 7.30
N LEU A 100 -17.78 -6.97 7.19
CA LEU A 100 -18.38 -5.97 6.32
C LEU A 100 -17.90 -6.09 4.88
N GLY A 101 -16.62 -6.39 4.68
CA GLY A 101 -15.96 -6.52 3.38
C GLY A 101 -15.27 -7.87 3.21
N PRO A 102 -16.00 -9.01 3.15
CA PRO A 102 -15.37 -10.34 3.09
C PRO A 102 -14.58 -10.58 1.81
N ASN A 103 -14.85 -9.83 0.75
CA ASN A 103 -14.15 -9.89 -0.54
C ASN A 103 -13.31 -8.63 -0.82
N ASP A 104 -13.00 -7.86 0.22
CA ASP A 104 -12.09 -6.72 0.12
C ASP A 104 -10.66 -7.21 0.34
N HIS A 105 -9.85 -7.19 -0.71
CA HIS A 105 -8.46 -7.67 -0.68
C HIS A 105 -7.57 -6.82 0.22
N ASP A 106 -7.82 -5.49 0.31
CA ASP A 106 -7.02 -4.59 1.14
C ASP A 106 -7.30 -4.81 2.63
N VAL A 107 -8.58 -5.00 2.99
CA VAL A 107 -8.99 -5.36 4.36
C VAL A 107 -8.35 -6.69 4.79
N ARG A 108 -8.38 -7.70 3.91
CA ARG A 108 -7.75 -9.01 4.20
C ARG A 108 -6.24 -8.90 4.34
N ASN A 109 -5.59 -8.16 3.44
CA ASN A 109 -4.15 -7.94 3.51
C ASN A 109 -3.75 -7.22 4.81
N ALA A 110 -4.46 -6.17 5.19
CA ALA A 110 -4.20 -5.45 6.44
C ALA A 110 -4.36 -6.36 7.68
N TYR A 111 -5.41 -7.19 7.69
CA TYR A 111 -5.64 -8.16 8.75
C TYR A 111 -4.54 -9.23 8.80
N ALA A 112 -4.12 -9.73 7.63
CA ALA A 112 -3.02 -10.70 7.53
C ALA A 112 -1.70 -10.13 8.08
N VAL A 113 -1.38 -8.87 7.76
CA VAL A 113 -0.20 -8.18 8.31
C VAL A 113 -0.28 -8.06 9.84
N PHE A 114 -1.45 -7.76 10.38
CA PHE A 114 -1.68 -7.72 11.83
C PHE A 114 -1.47 -9.09 12.49
N LEU A 115 -2.08 -10.15 11.95
CA LEU A 115 -1.92 -11.52 12.43
C LEU A 115 -0.45 -11.96 12.39
N CYS A 116 0.26 -11.61 11.32
CA CYS A 116 1.70 -11.83 11.21
C CYS A 116 2.50 -11.12 12.32
N GLY A 117 2.11 -9.90 12.67
CA GLY A 117 2.69 -9.14 13.79
C GLY A 117 2.45 -9.78 15.15
N LEU A 118 1.37 -10.55 15.30
CA LEU A 118 1.06 -11.34 16.51
C LEU A 118 1.78 -12.71 16.54
N GLY A 119 2.46 -13.10 15.44
CA GLY A 119 3.04 -14.44 15.29
C GLY A 119 2.04 -15.52 14.86
N GLU A 120 0.81 -15.13 14.51
CA GLU A 120 -0.23 -16.02 14.03
C GLU A 120 -0.05 -16.31 12.52
N TYR A 121 1.10 -16.89 12.18
CA TYR A 121 1.57 -17.00 10.79
C TYR A 121 0.65 -17.83 9.88
N ASP A 122 0.05 -18.90 10.38
CA ASP A 122 -0.83 -19.75 9.56
C ASP A 122 -2.15 -19.03 9.26
N ASN A 123 -2.72 -18.33 10.24
CA ASN A 123 -3.89 -17.50 10.06
C ASN A 123 -3.59 -16.31 9.11
N ALA A 124 -2.40 -15.69 9.26
CA ALA A 124 -1.96 -14.63 8.36
C ALA A 124 -1.85 -15.13 6.91
N ARG A 125 -1.23 -16.29 6.70
CA ARG A 125 -1.11 -16.92 5.38
C ARG A 125 -2.46 -17.15 4.74
N GLU A 126 -3.42 -17.71 5.48
CA GLU A 126 -4.78 -17.92 4.96
C GLU A 126 -5.42 -16.62 4.47
N GLN A 127 -5.28 -15.52 5.23
CA GLN A 127 -5.84 -14.23 4.81
C GLN A 127 -5.09 -13.64 3.59
N PHE A 128 -3.76 -13.80 3.51
CA PHE A 128 -3.00 -13.41 2.31
C PHE A 128 -3.44 -14.20 1.08
N ASP A 129 -3.54 -15.53 1.17
CA ASP A 129 -3.96 -16.39 0.06
C ASP A 129 -5.36 -16.02 -0.44
N ARG A 130 -6.29 -15.74 0.48
CA ARG A 130 -7.63 -15.25 0.14
C ARG A 130 -7.57 -13.89 -0.56
N ALA A 131 -6.76 -12.94 -0.05
CA ALA A 131 -6.60 -11.61 -0.67
C ALA A 131 -6.02 -11.70 -2.08
N ILE A 132 -5.02 -12.55 -2.28
CA ILE A 132 -4.37 -12.79 -3.59
C ILE A 132 -5.36 -13.39 -4.59
N SER A 133 -6.28 -14.26 -4.14
CA SER A 133 -7.24 -14.96 -5.01
C SER A 133 -8.42 -14.09 -5.46
N ILE A 134 -8.63 -12.92 -4.89
CA ILE A 134 -9.74 -12.03 -5.24
C ILE A 134 -9.52 -11.45 -6.64
N ARG A 135 -10.47 -11.72 -7.55
CA ARG A 135 -10.34 -11.38 -9.00
C ARG A 135 -10.20 -9.90 -9.32
N VAL A 136 -10.79 -9.03 -8.49
CA VAL A 136 -10.74 -7.57 -8.66
C VAL A 136 -9.52 -6.93 -8.01
N ASN A 137 -8.57 -7.75 -7.60
CA ASN A 137 -7.30 -7.27 -7.04
C ASN A 137 -6.36 -6.87 -8.20
N ASP A 138 -6.16 -5.56 -8.37
CA ASP A 138 -5.30 -5.01 -9.43
C ASP A 138 -3.80 -5.11 -9.10
N ASN A 139 -3.44 -5.30 -7.83
CA ASN A 139 -2.05 -5.30 -7.35
C ASN A 139 -1.75 -6.50 -6.43
N PRO A 140 -2.00 -7.74 -6.85
CA PRO A 140 -1.81 -8.92 -6.00
C PRO A 140 -0.34 -9.12 -5.59
N GLU A 141 0.64 -8.56 -6.35
CA GLU A 141 2.06 -8.59 -6.02
C GLU A 141 2.39 -7.93 -4.68
N ILE A 142 1.60 -6.96 -4.24
CA ILE A 142 1.75 -6.34 -2.91
C ILE A 142 1.47 -7.38 -1.82
N MET A 143 0.36 -8.09 -1.95
CA MET A 143 -0.06 -9.10 -0.97
C MET A 143 0.86 -10.31 -0.98
N MET A 144 1.34 -10.72 -2.16
CA MET A 144 2.37 -11.75 -2.31
C MET A 144 3.67 -11.34 -1.60
N SER A 145 4.11 -10.10 -1.76
CA SER A 145 5.31 -9.61 -1.08
C SER A 145 5.13 -9.57 0.44
N ASN A 146 3.99 -9.08 0.92
CA ASN A 146 3.66 -9.07 2.35
C ASN A 146 3.61 -10.50 2.94
N ALA A 147 3.03 -11.45 2.20
CA ALA A 147 3.01 -12.87 2.58
C ALA A 147 4.45 -13.42 2.67
N GLY A 148 5.30 -13.12 1.68
CA GLY A 148 6.70 -13.51 1.69
C GLY A 148 7.45 -12.96 2.91
N VAL A 149 7.28 -11.68 3.23
CA VAL A 149 7.86 -11.05 4.44
C VAL A 149 7.36 -11.74 5.71
N CYS A 150 6.08 -12.08 5.76
CA CYS A 150 5.51 -12.78 6.91
C CYS A 150 6.09 -14.19 7.08
N MET A 151 6.18 -14.97 6.01
CA MET A 151 6.74 -16.32 6.04
C MET A 151 8.24 -16.31 6.38
N ALA A 152 8.97 -15.29 5.96
CA ALA A 152 10.36 -15.11 6.34
C ALA A 152 10.56 -14.88 7.84
N LYS A 153 9.56 -14.36 8.55
CA LYS A 153 9.54 -14.25 10.03
C LYS A 153 9.24 -15.58 10.73
N LYS A 154 8.43 -16.44 10.12
CA LYS A 154 8.14 -17.81 10.59
C LYS A 154 9.33 -18.75 10.46
N PRO A 155 10.46 -18.39 9.98
CA PRO A 155 11.56 -18.99 9.24
C PRO A 155 11.17 -20.08 8.20
N ASP A 156 10.05 -19.90 7.55
CA ASP A 156 9.68 -20.69 6.37
C ASP A 156 10.22 -19.99 5.11
N LEU A 157 11.53 -20.15 4.90
CA LEU A 157 12.26 -19.38 3.87
C LEU A 157 11.91 -19.85 2.45
N GLU A 158 11.57 -21.11 2.29
CA GLU A 158 11.14 -21.67 1.00
C GLU A 158 9.79 -21.08 0.57
N LEU A 159 8.83 -21.04 1.49
CA LEU A 159 7.53 -20.44 1.21
C LEU A 159 7.65 -18.92 1.01
N ALA A 160 8.52 -18.24 1.77
CA ALA A 160 8.81 -16.83 1.55
C ALA A 160 9.35 -16.56 0.15
N GLU A 161 10.34 -17.36 -0.30
CA GLU A 161 10.88 -17.26 -1.65
C GLU A 161 9.80 -17.48 -2.71
N LYS A 162 8.94 -18.47 -2.54
CA LYS A 162 7.83 -18.75 -3.46
C LYS A 162 6.93 -17.52 -3.64
N TYR A 163 6.51 -16.88 -2.54
CA TYR A 163 5.67 -15.69 -2.63
C TYR A 163 6.37 -14.51 -3.32
N PHE A 164 7.65 -14.26 -3.00
CA PHE A 164 8.39 -13.19 -3.68
C PHE A 164 8.58 -13.46 -5.17
N ARG A 165 8.83 -14.73 -5.56
CA ARG A 165 8.90 -15.11 -6.97
C ARG A 165 7.57 -14.90 -7.69
N GLN A 166 6.45 -15.29 -7.09
CA GLN A 166 5.12 -15.03 -7.63
C GLN A 166 4.88 -13.52 -7.82
N ALA A 167 5.32 -12.68 -6.88
CA ALA A 167 5.19 -11.23 -7.00
C ALA A 167 5.97 -10.68 -8.21
N ILE A 168 7.20 -11.13 -8.45
CA ILE A 168 8.00 -10.69 -9.62
C ILE A 168 7.59 -11.36 -10.93
N GLU A 169 6.97 -12.53 -10.91
CA GLU A 169 6.33 -13.11 -12.10
C GLU A 169 5.14 -12.25 -12.54
N ARG A 170 4.35 -11.79 -11.58
CA ARG A 170 3.21 -10.90 -11.85
C ARG A 170 3.66 -9.51 -12.29
N ARG A 171 4.68 -8.95 -11.62
CA ARG A 171 5.24 -7.63 -11.90
C ARG A 171 6.77 -7.67 -11.86
N PRO A 172 7.43 -7.89 -12.99
CA PRO A 172 8.89 -8.15 -13.08
C PRO A 172 9.78 -7.01 -12.53
N ARG A 173 9.24 -5.80 -12.42
CA ARG A 173 9.93 -4.61 -11.90
C ARG A 173 9.38 -4.17 -10.53
N TYR A 174 8.79 -5.08 -9.78
CA TYR A 174 8.32 -4.77 -8.44
C TYR A 174 9.49 -4.75 -7.45
N GLY A 175 9.97 -3.53 -7.14
CA GLY A 175 11.19 -3.29 -6.36
C GLY A 175 11.16 -3.98 -5.00
N GLU A 176 10.04 -3.90 -4.27
CA GLU A 176 9.91 -4.52 -2.94
C GLU A 176 10.21 -6.04 -2.98
N ALA A 177 9.61 -6.79 -3.90
CA ALA A 177 9.87 -8.22 -3.99
C ALA A 177 11.32 -8.53 -4.45
N LEU A 178 11.91 -7.69 -5.31
CA LEU A 178 13.30 -7.84 -5.75
C LEU A 178 14.28 -7.69 -4.59
N ILE A 179 14.12 -6.65 -3.77
CA ILE A 179 15.03 -6.42 -2.64
C ILE A 179 14.83 -7.46 -1.53
N GLN A 180 13.59 -7.89 -1.27
CA GLN A 180 13.32 -8.95 -0.31
C GLN A 180 13.91 -10.30 -0.75
N LEU A 181 13.89 -10.62 -2.05
CA LEU A 181 14.58 -11.80 -2.59
C LEU A 181 16.10 -11.68 -2.49
N ALA A 182 16.66 -10.51 -2.74
CA ALA A 182 18.09 -10.29 -2.56
C ALA A 182 18.51 -10.52 -1.10
N ALA A 183 17.77 -9.94 -0.15
CA ALA A 183 18.02 -10.13 1.27
C ALA A 183 17.83 -11.58 1.73
N LEU A 184 16.79 -12.27 1.22
CA LEU A 184 16.53 -13.67 1.51
C LEU A 184 17.68 -14.56 1.01
N LYS A 185 18.13 -14.37 -0.23
CA LYS A 185 19.22 -15.13 -0.84
C LYS A 185 20.55 -14.90 -0.14
N HIS A 186 20.84 -13.66 0.27
CA HIS A 186 22.00 -13.35 1.10
C HIS A 186 21.93 -14.08 2.45
N ARG A 187 20.77 -14.12 3.10
CA ARG A 187 20.57 -14.84 4.38
C ARG A 187 20.70 -16.36 4.26
N THR A 188 20.49 -16.91 3.05
CA THR A 188 20.64 -18.35 2.75
C THR A 188 21.97 -18.68 2.04
N ASP A 189 22.96 -17.80 2.14
CA ASP A 189 24.31 -17.94 1.62
C ASP A 189 24.39 -18.10 0.08
N ASP A 190 23.33 -17.72 -0.66
CA ASP A 190 23.28 -17.69 -2.12
C ASP A 190 23.57 -16.26 -2.64
N ASP A 191 24.77 -15.76 -2.38
CA ASP A 191 25.14 -14.38 -2.68
C ASP A 191 25.21 -14.05 -4.17
N LEU A 192 25.46 -15.05 -5.04
CA LEU A 192 25.42 -14.82 -6.49
C LEU A 192 23.98 -14.48 -6.95
N THR A 193 23.01 -15.24 -6.47
CA THR A 193 21.59 -14.97 -6.76
C THR A 193 21.13 -13.67 -6.05
N ALA A 194 21.58 -13.42 -4.82
CA ALA A 194 21.31 -12.17 -4.10
C ALA A 194 21.77 -10.94 -4.91
N ARG A 195 23.00 -10.97 -5.44
CA ARG A 195 23.54 -9.92 -6.33
C ARG A 195 22.64 -9.73 -7.57
N ALA A 196 22.20 -10.80 -8.20
CA ALA A 196 21.36 -10.70 -9.39
C ALA A 196 20.03 -9.99 -9.12
N PHE A 197 19.36 -10.30 -8.00
CA PHE A 197 18.13 -9.60 -7.61
C PHE A 197 18.40 -8.16 -7.16
N LEU A 198 19.48 -7.90 -6.44
CA LEU A 198 19.90 -6.55 -6.05
C LEU A 198 20.14 -5.66 -7.28
N GLN A 199 20.83 -6.14 -8.30
CA GLN A 199 21.06 -5.39 -9.54
C GLN A 199 19.74 -5.08 -10.27
N ARG A 200 18.81 -6.04 -10.29
CA ARG A 200 17.47 -5.80 -10.83
C ARG A 200 16.71 -4.74 -10.05
N TYR A 201 16.83 -4.74 -8.71
CA TYR A 201 16.26 -3.69 -7.86
C TYR A 201 16.84 -2.32 -8.21
N LEU A 202 18.17 -2.19 -8.26
CA LEU A 202 18.88 -0.94 -8.56
C LEU A 202 18.57 -0.38 -9.96
N ALA A 203 18.11 -1.23 -10.88
CA ALA A 203 17.65 -0.81 -12.20
C ALA A 203 16.23 -0.23 -12.22
N VAL A 204 15.45 -0.35 -11.13
CA VAL A 204 14.05 0.08 -11.07
C VAL A 204 13.77 1.07 -9.95
N ASP A 205 14.62 1.11 -8.93
CA ASP A 205 14.46 1.96 -7.75
C ASP A 205 15.78 2.52 -7.25
N LYS A 206 15.72 3.56 -6.43
CA LYS A 206 16.92 4.19 -5.84
C LYS A 206 17.39 3.40 -4.62
N ALA A 207 18.70 3.29 -4.49
CA ALA A 207 19.28 2.70 -3.29
C ALA A 207 19.01 3.58 -2.06
N SER A 208 18.53 2.96 -0.98
CA SER A 208 18.53 3.53 0.37
C SER A 208 19.81 3.11 1.10
N ALA A 209 20.06 3.69 2.29
CA ALA A 209 21.19 3.29 3.13
C ALA A 209 21.20 1.78 3.43
N VAL A 210 20.01 1.21 3.74
CA VAL A 210 19.84 -0.22 4.01
C VAL A 210 20.17 -1.09 2.78
N VAL A 211 19.77 -0.63 1.59
CA VAL A 211 20.07 -1.34 0.33
C VAL A 211 21.57 -1.31 0.00
N LEU A 212 22.24 -0.17 0.24
CA LEU A 212 23.69 -0.07 0.05
C LEU A 212 24.45 -0.93 1.06
N ASP A 213 23.99 -0.99 2.31
CA ASP A 213 24.57 -1.88 3.33
C ASP A 213 24.43 -3.36 2.92
N LEU A 214 23.27 -3.78 2.44
CA LEU A 214 23.06 -5.12 1.87
C LEU A 214 23.99 -5.39 0.67
N ALA A 215 24.16 -4.40 -0.21
CA ALA A 215 25.07 -4.51 -1.35
C ALA A 215 26.52 -4.72 -0.90
N ILE A 216 26.98 -3.96 0.11
CA ILE A 216 28.30 -4.11 0.71
C ILE A 216 28.48 -5.51 1.27
N GLN A 217 27.49 -6.02 2.03
CA GLN A 217 27.55 -7.36 2.61
C GLN A 217 27.65 -8.46 1.54
N ILE A 218 26.82 -8.40 0.51
CA ILE A 218 26.81 -9.37 -0.60
C ILE A 218 28.16 -9.34 -1.33
N GLU A 219 28.66 -8.16 -1.70
CA GLU A 219 29.91 -8.04 -2.45
C GLU A 219 31.13 -8.42 -1.61
N THR A 220 31.10 -8.17 -0.29
CA THR A 220 32.14 -8.62 0.65
C THR A 220 32.23 -10.14 0.67
N ARG A 221 31.12 -10.86 0.79
CA ARG A 221 31.13 -12.34 0.74
C ARG A 221 31.58 -12.88 -0.63
N LEU A 222 31.31 -12.16 -1.69
CA LEU A 222 31.74 -12.52 -3.05
C LEU A 222 33.18 -12.13 -3.35
N GLY A 223 33.90 -11.47 -2.43
CA GLY A 223 35.28 -11.03 -2.60
C GLY A 223 35.48 -9.92 -3.61
N ASN A 224 34.43 -9.14 -3.92
CA ASN A 224 34.50 -8.06 -4.89
C ASN A 224 34.85 -6.72 -4.24
N GLU A 225 36.11 -6.55 -3.84
CA GLU A 225 36.60 -5.37 -3.10
C GLU A 225 36.30 -4.04 -3.80
N ARG A 226 36.33 -4.03 -5.15
CA ARG A 226 36.02 -2.82 -5.92
C ARG A 226 34.57 -2.40 -5.71
N ALA A 227 33.61 -3.30 -5.88
CA ALA A 227 32.19 -3.00 -5.68
C ALA A 227 31.90 -2.64 -4.22
N VAL A 228 32.54 -3.30 -3.25
CA VAL A 228 32.47 -2.93 -1.81
C VAL A 228 32.87 -1.46 -1.63
N THR A 229 34.03 -1.07 -2.18
CA THR A 229 34.52 0.31 -2.09
C THR A 229 33.56 1.31 -2.74
N ASP A 230 33.04 0.98 -3.92
CA ASP A 230 32.09 1.84 -4.64
C ASP A 230 30.79 2.05 -3.85
N TYR A 231 30.20 0.99 -3.30
CA TYR A 231 28.97 1.07 -2.48
C TYR A 231 29.22 1.76 -1.12
N MET A 232 30.37 1.55 -0.50
CA MET A 232 30.75 2.26 0.73
C MET A 232 30.86 3.77 0.49
N ASN A 233 31.54 4.17 -0.58
CA ASN A 233 31.68 5.58 -0.96
C ASN A 233 30.32 6.21 -1.26
N GLN A 234 29.42 5.48 -1.92
CA GLN A 234 28.06 5.92 -2.17
C GLN A 234 27.28 6.09 -0.86
N LEU A 235 27.34 5.11 0.03
CA LEU A 235 26.66 5.15 1.35
C LEU A 235 27.10 6.36 2.18
N LEU A 236 28.41 6.57 2.28
CA LEU A 236 28.97 7.68 3.06
C LEU A 236 28.67 9.07 2.45
N ARG A 237 28.59 9.16 1.11
CA ARG A 237 28.27 10.39 0.42
C ARG A 237 26.77 10.73 0.47
N ASP A 238 25.91 9.74 0.20
CA ASP A 238 24.49 9.96 -0.01
C ASP A 238 23.69 9.88 1.31
N PHE A 239 24.23 9.16 2.33
CA PHE A 239 23.57 8.91 3.63
C PHE A 239 24.52 9.02 4.81
N PRO A 240 25.28 10.12 4.97
CA PRO A 240 26.36 10.25 5.97
C PRO A 240 25.88 10.05 7.43
N ASP A 241 24.65 10.45 7.74
CA ASP A 241 24.07 10.38 9.08
C ASP A 241 23.32 9.08 9.38
N SER A 242 23.28 8.13 8.43
CA SER A 242 22.56 6.87 8.61
C SER A 242 23.26 5.96 9.62
N PRO A 243 22.50 5.08 10.30
CA PRO A 243 23.10 4.04 11.15
C PRO A 243 24.06 3.11 10.37
N GLU A 244 23.75 2.85 9.09
CA GLU A 244 24.55 2.04 8.18
C GLU A 244 25.92 2.67 7.92
N ALA A 245 25.97 3.96 7.59
CA ALA A 245 27.21 4.69 7.38
C ALA A 245 28.09 4.69 8.64
N ARG A 246 27.50 4.90 9.81
CA ARG A 246 28.23 4.86 11.09
C ARG A 246 28.84 3.48 11.35
N ARG A 247 28.12 2.38 11.10
CA ARG A 247 28.65 1.01 11.22
C ARG A 247 29.83 0.79 10.27
N THR A 248 29.70 1.19 9.02
CA THR A 248 30.73 1.08 7.99
C THR A 248 32.03 1.78 8.40
N LEU A 249 31.94 3.02 8.91
CA LEU A 249 33.13 3.77 9.41
C LEU A 249 33.79 3.07 10.59
N THR A 250 33.02 2.53 11.53
CA THR A 250 33.55 1.83 12.70
C THR A 250 34.32 0.57 12.29
N THR A 251 33.77 -0.22 11.38
CA THR A 251 34.41 -1.45 10.88
C THR A 251 35.68 -1.14 10.09
N SER A 252 35.68 -0.09 9.26
CA SER A 252 36.87 0.33 8.51
C SER A 252 38.00 0.77 9.42
N ASN A 253 37.71 1.54 10.48
CA ASN A 253 38.70 2.00 11.46
C ASN A 253 39.28 0.83 12.27
N GLN A 254 38.48 -0.17 12.62
CA GLN A 254 38.95 -1.37 13.32
C GLN A 254 39.90 -2.19 12.46
N ALA A 255 39.57 -2.35 11.17
CA ALA A 255 40.41 -3.06 10.20
C ALA A 255 41.76 -2.33 9.95
N ALA A 256 41.77 -1.00 9.96
CA ALA A 256 42.97 -0.20 9.83
C ALA A 256 43.89 -0.31 11.04
N ASN A 257 43.32 -0.38 12.26
CA ASN A 257 44.08 -0.47 13.53
C ASN A 257 44.59 -1.89 13.86
N SER A 258 44.14 -2.90 13.14
CA SER A 258 44.53 -4.31 13.32
C SER A 258 45.65 -4.77 12.34
N ARG A 259 46.09 -3.87 11.46
CA ARG A 259 47.24 -4.08 10.55
C ARG A 259 48.48 -3.37 11.05
#